data_ae127ae72eeb2fdba251535f8016c853
#
_entry.id   ae127ae72eeb2fdba251535f8016c853
#
_cell.length_a   1.000
_cell.length_b   1.000
_cell.length_c   1.000
_cell.angle_alpha   90.00
_cell.angle_beta   90.00
_cell.angle_gamma   90.00
#
_symmetry.space_group_name_H-M   'P 1'
#
loop_
_entity.id
_entity.type
_entity.pdbx_description
1 polymer ?
#
loop_
_entity_poly.entity_id
_entity_poly.type
_entity_poly.pdbx_seq_one_letter_code
_entity_poly.pdbx_strand_id
1 'polypeptide(L)'
;MTTMFDAAVIGAGPAGSAIATLLARAGWSVALVEQQAFPRRKVCGECVAASNFALLDALGVGPEFAERAGAELRRVALMRGDETIVAPLPAAAGAHPFGRALGREYLDTLLVAAAEAAGATRWQPWSLQAISGSAGRFVLRVRRDETAEEAELGAALVVAAHGSWQPLPSERDERRDARTVGDLFAFKANFRGATLAGDLLPVLSFPGGYGGMVVADDGVLTLAGCLRADRLRALRAAHPGLRAGDAFEALLRNECRGVADALDVATREGAWLASGPLRPGVRVDAGDGVFRIGNAAGEAHPIVGEGISMALQSAFVLAALIAPARAELTAPASAASVQRSAQREHTRLWRRRFARRLAVAAAFAHVAMRPAPAAAAWPLVRRWPGILTAGARWSDKTRCAPEAARLVAAFA
;
A
#
# COMPACT_ATOMS: atom_id res chain seq x y z
N MET A 1 26.36 -19.67 14.13
CA MET A 1 25.11 -20.49 14.15
C MET A 1 24.00 -19.68 13.49
N THR A 2 23.32 -20.22 12.50
CA THR A 2 22.19 -19.55 11.85
C THR A 2 21.00 -19.52 12.81
N THR A 3 20.49 -18.34 13.14
CA THR A 3 19.31 -18.21 14.01
C THR A 3 18.09 -18.71 13.26
N MET A 4 17.37 -19.67 13.82
CA MET A 4 16.16 -20.26 13.22
C MET A 4 14.90 -19.58 13.74
N PHE A 5 14.01 -19.19 12.82
CA PHE A 5 12.70 -18.61 13.08
C PHE A 5 11.58 -19.51 12.52
N ASP A 6 10.40 -19.45 13.10
CA ASP A 6 9.21 -20.07 12.50
C ASP A 6 8.85 -19.37 11.19
N ALA A 7 8.94 -18.02 11.17
CA ALA A 7 8.65 -17.22 9.99
C ALA A 7 9.65 -16.08 9.78
N ALA A 8 10.05 -15.84 8.53
CA ALA A 8 10.72 -14.62 8.11
C ALA A 8 9.80 -13.78 7.26
N VAL A 9 9.59 -12.52 7.66
CA VAL A 9 8.74 -11.55 6.95
C VAL A 9 9.63 -10.51 6.28
N ILE A 10 9.51 -10.35 4.97
CA ILE A 10 10.33 -9.46 4.16
C ILE A 10 9.58 -8.17 3.85
N GLY A 11 10.00 -7.07 4.45
CA GLY A 11 9.41 -5.75 4.37
C GLY A 11 8.55 -5.42 5.59
N ALA A 12 8.88 -4.32 6.29
CA ALA A 12 8.19 -3.84 7.49
C ALA A 12 7.20 -2.69 7.18
N GLY A 13 6.59 -2.68 6.00
CA GLY A 13 5.43 -1.84 5.71
C GLY A 13 4.16 -2.37 6.39
N PRO A 14 2.97 -1.76 6.14
CA PRO A 14 1.73 -2.13 6.83
C PRO A 14 1.38 -3.62 6.79
N ALA A 15 1.62 -4.29 5.66
CA ALA A 15 1.36 -5.73 5.54
C ALA A 15 2.33 -6.57 6.39
N GLY A 16 3.63 -6.28 6.30
CA GLY A 16 4.66 -7.07 6.98
C GLY A 16 4.65 -6.87 8.49
N SER A 17 4.51 -5.62 8.95
CA SER A 17 4.39 -5.36 10.40
C SER A 17 3.12 -5.97 10.99
N ALA A 18 1.98 -5.89 10.26
CA ALA A 18 0.74 -6.50 10.72
C ALA A 18 0.85 -8.02 10.84
N ILE A 19 1.37 -8.72 9.82
CA ILE A 19 1.52 -10.19 9.90
C ILE A 19 2.53 -10.59 10.98
N ALA A 20 3.63 -9.84 11.15
CA ALA A 20 4.61 -10.10 12.18
C ALA A 20 4.01 -9.97 13.59
N THR A 21 3.21 -8.91 13.83
CA THR A 21 2.47 -8.73 15.09
C THR A 21 1.54 -9.91 15.37
N LEU A 22 0.72 -10.30 14.38
CA LEU A 22 -0.27 -11.36 14.53
C LEU A 22 0.37 -12.73 14.78
N LEU A 23 1.42 -13.06 14.05
CA LEU A 23 2.13 -14.33 14.25
C LEU A 23 2.88 -14.35 15.58
N ALA A 24 3.55 -13.27 15.97
CA ALA A 24 4.26 -13.19 17.25
C ALA A 24 3.29 -13.36 18.43
N ARG A 25 2.10 -12.71 18.41
CA ARG A 25 1.04 -12.91 19.40
C ARG A 25 0.49 -14.34 19.43
N ALA A 26 0.53 -15.04 18.29
CA ALA A 26 0.17 -16.46 18.20
C ALA A 26 1.33 -17.39 18.65
N GLY A 27 2.39 -16.86 19.23
CA GLY A 27 3.53 -17.62 19.77
C GLY A 27 4.58 -18.05 18.74
N TRP A 28 4.57 -17.48 17.52
CA TRP A 28 5.59 -17.74 16.51
C TRP A 28 6.86 -16.94 16.81
N SER A 29 8.03 -17.52 16.58
CA SER A 29 9.29 -16.77 16.48
C SER A 29 9.36 -16.13 15.08
N VAL A 30 9.41 -14.80 15.01
CA VAL A 30 9.31 -14.06 13.77
C VAL A 30 10.50 -13.13 13.56
N ALA A 31 11.20 -13.27 12.41
CA ALA A 31 12.15 -12.27 11.93
C ALA A 31 11.44 -11.29 10.99
N LEU A 32 11.49 -9.99 11.28
CA LEU A 32 10.95 -8.92 10.45
C LEU A 32 12.11 -8.15 9.80
N VAL A 33 12.32 -8.39 8.50
CA VAL A 33 13.44 -7.83 7.73
C VAL A 33 13.01 -6.59 6.95
N GLU A 34 13.67 -5.45 7.17
CA GLU A 34 13.41 -4.20 6.44
C GLU A 34 14.74 -3.54 6.07
N GLN A 35 14.87 -3.13 4.81
CA GLN A 35 16.11 -2.54 4.31
C GLN A 35 16.28 -1.06 4.66
N GLN A 36 15.20 -0.32 4.88
CA GLN A 36 15.26 1.12 5.15
C GLN A 36 15.11 1.42 6.64
N ALA A 37 15.91 2.33 7.16
CA ALA A 37 15.69 2.87 8.50
C ALA A 37 14.37 3.65 8.56
N PHE A 38 13.66 3.58 9.71
CA PHE A 38 12.47 4.36 10.00
C PHE A 38 12.79 5.50 10.99
N PRO A 39 12.07 6.62 10.98
CA PRO A 39 10.92 6.93 10.10
C PRO A 39 11.35 7.21 8.65
N ARG A 40 10.50 6.82 7.68
CA ARG A 40 10.74 7.10 6.27
C ARG A 40 9.48 7.51 5.51
N ARG A 41 9.61 8.47 4.63
CA ARG A 41 8.55 8.81 3.66
C ARG A 41 8.51 7.78 2.54
N LYS A 42 7.32 7.49 2.04
CA LYS A 42 7.09 6.57 0.91
C LYS A 42 6.07 7.15 -0.05
N VAL A 43 6.20 6.84 -1.34
CA VAL A 43 5.19 7.21 -2.34
C VAL A 43 3.88 6.48 -2.01
N CYS A 44 2.91 7.23 -1.51
CA CYS A 44 1.61 6.74 -1.04
C CYS A 44 0.63 7.90 -0.91
N GLY A 45 -0.66 7.67 -1.12
CA GLY A 45 -1.74 8.62 -0.85
C GLY A 45 -2.18 8.67 0.62
N GLU A 46 -1.56 7.89 1.51
CA GLU A 46 -1.68 7.93 2.98
C GLU A 46 -3.09 7.74 3.58
N CYS A 47 -4.09 7.48 2.74
CA CYS A 47 -5.45 7.24 3.20
C CYS A 47 -5.61 5.85 3.80
N VAL A 48 -6.24 5.79 4.98
CA VAL A 48 -6.68 4.58 5.65
C VAL A 48 -8.21 4.57 5.67
N ALA A 49 -8.81 3.59 5.01
CA ALA A 49 -10.26 3.48 4.95
C ALA A 49 -10.86 3.06 6.29
N ALA A 50 -12.11 3.46 6.55
CA ALA A 50 -12.86 3.15 7.76
C ALA A 50 -12.86 1.65 8.12
N SER A 51 -12.93 0.78 7.10
CA SER A 51 -12.90 -0.68 7.26
C SER A 51 -11.64 -1.25 7.94
N ASN A 52 -10.61 -0.44 8.17
CA ASN A 52 -9.35 -0.90 8.76
C ASN A 52 -9.13 -0.43 10.20
N PHE A 53 -10.01 0.39 10.77
CA PHE A 53 -9.81 0.86 12.15
C PHE A 53 -9.83 -0.31 13.14
N ALA A 54 -10.79 -1.22 13.01
CA ALA A 54 -10.82 -2.42 13.84
C ALA A 54 -9.55 -3.30 13.70
N LEU A 55 -8.88 -3.27 12.53
CA LEU A 55 -7.61 -3.96 12.34
C LEU A 55 -6.46 -3.23 13.05
N LEU A 56 -6.45 -1.89 13.03
CA LEU A 56 -5.48 -1.08 13.77
C LEU A 56 -5.66 -1.25 15.28
N ASP A 57 -6.90 -1.29 15.77
CA ASP A 57 -7.22 -1.60 17.18
C ASP A 57 -6.70 -2.98 17.56
N ALA A 58 -6.97 -4.01 16.75
CA ALA A 58 -6.49 -5.36 16.98
C ALA A 58 -4.96 -5.49 16.92
N LEU A 59 -4.26 -4.60 16.21
CA LEU A 59 -2.80 -4.51 16.23
C LEU A 59 -2.27 -3.71 17.44
N GLY A 60 -3.15 -3.03 18.19
CA GLY A 60 -2.78 -2.22 19.35
C GLY A 60 -2.28 -0.82 19.00
N VAL A 61 -2.54 -0.34 17.78
CA VAL A 61 -2.10 0.99 17.32
C VAL A 61 -3.26 1.95 17.03
N GLY A 62 -4.50 1.52 17.27
CA GLY A 62 -5.70 2.31 17.00
C GLY A 62 -5.74 3.66 17.73
N PRO A 63 -5.49 3.73 19.05
CA PRO A 63 -5.50 4.97 19.80
C PRO A 63 -4.50 6.00 19.26
N GLU A 64 -3.23 5.62 19.07
CA GLU A 64 -2.18 6.52 18.56
C GLU A 64 -2.47 6.95 17.12
N PHE A 65 -3.02 6.05 16.30
CA PHE A 65 -3.49 6.40 14.96
C PHE A 65 -4.60 7.43 15.03
N ALA A 66 -5.61 7.24 15.90
CA ALA A 66 -6.75 8.12 16.02
C ALA A 66 -6.36 9.52 16.54
N GLU A 67 -5.40 9.59 17.46
CA GLU A 67 -4.87 10.85 17.99
C GLU A 67 -4.15 11.67 16.91
N ARG A 68 -3.35 11.01 16.08
CA ARG A 68 -2.43 11.67 15.16
C ARG A 68 -2.97 11.90 13.77
N ALA A 69 -3.83 11.02 13.26
CA ALA A 69 -4.35 11.09 11.89
C ALA A 69 -5.16 12.35 11.64
N GLY A 70 -5.11 12.86 10.40
CA GLY A 70 -5.89 14.01 9.94
C GLY A 70 -7.40 13.84 10.13
N ALA A 71 -8.20 14.79 9.68
CA ALA A 71 -9.65 14.78 9.84
C ALA A 71 -10.32 13.58 9.15
N GLU A 72 -11.55 13.27 9.54
CA GLU A 72 -12.38 12.29 8.87
C GLU A 72 -12.69 12.71 7.43
N LEU A 73 -12.44 11.82 6.48
CA LEU A 73 -12.69 12.05 5.05
C LEU A 73 -14.16 11.77 4.76
N ARG A 74 -14.96 12.81 4.74
CA ARG A 74 -16.43 12.74 4.57
C ARG A 74 -16.89 12.99 3.15
N ARG A 75 -16.06 13.62 2.32
CA ARG A 75 -16.38 14.00 0.95
C ARG A 75 -15.28 13.55 -0.01
N VAL A 76 -15.66 13.17 -1.20
CA VAL A 76 -14.74 12.93 -2.32
C VAL A 76 -14.97 14.02 -3.37
N ALA A 77 -13.89 14.52 -3.98
CA ALA A 77 -13.97 15.38 -5.14
C ALA A 77 -13.35 14.71 -6.37
N LEU A 78 -13.92 14.90 -7.55
CA LEU A 78 -13.26 14.61 -8.80
C LEU A 78 -12.89 15.96 -9.45
N MET A 79 -11.58 16.18 -9.64
CA MET A 79 -11.03 17.42 -10.19
C MET A 79 -10.43 17.18 -11.57
N ARG A 80 -10.82 18.00 -12.54
CA ARG A 80 -10.32 17.95 -13.91
C ARG A 80 -10.47 19.31 -14.60
N GLY A 81 -9.41 19.85 -15.18
CA GLY A 81 -9.44 21.21 -15.73
C GLY A 81 -9.86 22.21 -14.68
N ASP A 82 -10.81 23.06 -15.01
CA ASP A 82 -11.36 24.10 -14.12
C ASP A 82 -12.53 23.59 -13.26
N GLU A 83 -12.97 22.34 -13.43
CA GLU A 83 -14.16 21.81 -12.78
C GLU A 83 -13.83 20.90 -11.60
N THR A 84 -14.67 20.99 -10.57
CA THR A 84 -14.64 20.12 -9.38
C THR A 84 -16.05 19.60 -9.09
N ILE A 85 -16.20 18.29 -9.05
CA ILE A 85 -17.46 17.61 -8.70
C ILE A 85 -17.28 16.97 -7.33
N VAL A 86 -18.14 17.32 -6.38
CA VAL A 86 -18.08 16.84 -4.99
C VAL A 86 -19.26 15.90 -4.71
N ALA A 87 -18.98 14.81 -3.98
CA ALA A 87 -19.99 13.88 -3.49
C ALA A 87 -19.64 13.41 -2.06
N PRO A 88 -20.63 12.95 -1.25
CA PRO A 88 -20.35 12.37 0.05
C PRO A 88 -19.65 11.02 -0.10
N LEU A 89 -18.71 10.73 0.80
CA LEU A 89 -18.17 9.37 0.99
C LEU A 89 -19.17 8.52 1.79
N PRO A 90 -19.26 7.21 1.51
CA PRO A 90 -20.14 6.33 2.26
C PRO A 90 -19.60 6.12 3.68
N ALA A 91 -20.49 6.22 4.67
CA ALA A 91 -20.18 5.88 6.05
C ALA A 91 -20.08 4.34 6.20
N ALA A 92 -19.09 3.88 6.95
CA ALA A 92 -19.02 2.51 7.46
C ALA A 92 -19.87 2.38 8.74
N ALA A 93 -20.23 1.15 9.08
CA ALA A 93 -20.82 0.87 10.38
C ALA A 93 -19.77 0.93 11.50
N GLY A 94 -20.18 1.32 12.72
CA GLY A 94 -19.32 1.36 13.90
C GLY A 94 -18.85 2.75 14.32
N ALA A 95 -17.91 2.80 15.26
CA ALA A 95 -17.44 4.03 15.90
C ALA A 95 -16.67 4.96 14.97
N HIS A 96 -16.05 4.43 13.93
CA HIS A 96 -15.22 5.16 12.96
C HIS A 96 -15.85 5.08 11.56
N PRO A 97 -16.88 5.90 11.24
CA PRO A 97 -17.63 5.78 10.00
C PRO A 97 -16.86 6.22 8.75
N PHE A 98 -15.81 7.01 8.91
CA PHE A 98 -15.04 7.56 7.78
C PHE A 98 -13.56 7.25 7.90
N GLY A 99 -12.88 7.12 6.77
CA GLY A 99 -11.43 6.99 6.70
C GLY A 99 -10.73 8.27 7.16
N ARG A 100 -9.44 8.15 7.45
CA ARG A 100 -8.54 9.26 7.82
C ARG A 100 -7.19 9.08 7.13
N ALA A 101 -6.33 10.08 7.18
CA ALA A 101 -4.99 9.99 6.60
C ALA A 101 -3.92 10.17 7.67
N LEU A 102 -2.84 9.37 7.55
CA LEU A 102 -1.65 9.46 8.40
C LEU A 102 -0.41 9.23 7.54
N GLY A 103 0.59 10.09 7.71
CA GLY A 103 1.89 9.98 7.06
C GLY A 103 2.50 8.60 7.25
N ARG A 104 3.07 8.04 6.16
CA ARG A 104 3.69 6.70 6.19
C ARG A 104 4.89 6.63 7.12
N GLU A 105 5.55 7.74 7.38
CA GLU A 105 6.63 7.85 8.37
C GLU A 105 6.14 7.53 9.79
N TYR A 106 4.93 7.94 10.12
CA TYR A 106 4.32 7.65 11.43
C TYR A 106 3.65 6.28 11.45
N LEU A 107 2.79 5.99 10.46
CA LEU A 107 2.05 4.73 10.40
C LEU A 107 2.98 3.52 10.38
N ASP A 108 4.01 3.53 9.54
CA ASP A 108 4.94 2.39 9.44
C ASP A 108 5.72 2.22 10.74
N THR A 109 6.14 3.32 11.39
CA THR A 109 6.87 3.30 12.67
C THR A 109 5.99 2.73 13.81
N LEU A 110 4.72 3.15 13.89
CA LEU A 110 3.78 2.61 14.86
C LEU A 110 3.58 1.11 14.69
N LEU A 111 3.39 0.66 13.45
CA LEU A 111 3.16 -0.75 13.16
C LEU A 111 4.39 -1.63 13.43
N VAL A 112 5.60 -1.13 13.17
CA VAL A 112 6.84 -1.85 13.51
C VAL A 112 7.02 -1.95 15.02
N ALA A 113 6.78 -0.85 15.74
CA ALA A 113 6.86 -0.86 17.20
C ALA A 113 5.87 -1.88 17.82
N ALA A 114 4.65 -1.97 17.26
CA ALA A 114 3.68 -2.98 17.69
C ALA A 114 4.16 -4.42 17.40
N ALA A 115 4.85 -4.65 16.28
CA ALA A 115 5.43 -5.96 15.97
C ALA A 115 6.55 -6.35 16.95
N GLU A 116 7.42 -5.41 17.30
CA GLU A 116 8.47 -5.63 18.31
C GLU A 116 7.87 -5.88 19.70
N ALA A 117 6.88 -5.07 20.11
CA ALA A 117 6.19 -5.25 21.38
C ALA A 117 5.47 -6.61 21.46
N ALA A 118 5.01 -7.16 20.32
CA ALA A 118 4.45 -8.50 20.25
C ALA A 118 5.49 -9.63 20.29
N GLY A 119 6.79 -9.32 20.21
CA GLY A 119 7.88 -10.30 20.26
C GLY A 119 8.54 -10.62 18.91
N ALA A 120 8.22 -9.90 17.83
CA ALA A 120 8.94 -10.05 16.58
C ALA A 120 10.37 -9.48 16.67
N THR A 121 11.36 -10.18 16.14
CA THR A 121 12.75 -9.71 16.08
C THR A 121 12.94 -8.83 14.83
N ARG A 122 13.23 -7.55 15.05
CA ARG A 122 13.48 -6.59 13.96
C ARG A 122 14.90 -6.73 13.42
N TRP A 123 15.00 -6.96 12.09
CA TRP A 123 16.21 -6.89 11.29
C TRP A 123 16.14 -5.67 10.38
N GLN A 124 16.61 -4.52 10.87
CA GLN A 124 16.57 -3.22 10.19
C GLN A 124 17.83 -2.39 10.54
N PRO A 125 18.53 -1.75 9.59
CA PRO A 125 18.26 -1.77 8.14
C PRO A 125 19.02 -2.92 7.45
N TRP A 126 18.30 -3.95 7.01
CA TRP A 126 18.90 -5.11 6.34
C TRP A 126 18.18 -5.41 5.01
N SER A 127 18.94 -5.47 3.92
CA SER A 127 18.44 -5.80 2.59
C SER A 127 18.57 -7.28 2.31
N LEU A 128 17.48 -7.90 1.81
CA LEU A 128 17.49 -9.29 1.38
C LEU A 128 18.31 -9.45 0.09
N GLN A 129 19.31 -10.34 0.11
CA GLN A 129 20.17 -10.63 -1.03
C GLN A 129 19.77 -11.92 -1.74
N ALA A 130 19.41 -12.97 -1.00
CA ALA A 130 18.99 -14.25 -1.56
C ALA A 130 18.04 -14.99 -0.62
N ILE A 131 17.20 -15.84 -1.20
CA ILE A 131 16.44 -16.89 -0.51
C ILE A 131 16.87 -18.22 -1.14
N SER A 132 17.20 -19.18 -0.32
CA SER A 132 17.53 -20.54 -0.72
C SER A 132 16.79 -21.56 0.17
N GLY A 133 16.87 -22.84 -0.18
CA GLY A 133 16.15 -23.88 0.56
C GLY A 133 14.68 -24.03 0.07
N SER A 134 13.84 -24.53 0.97
CA SER A 134 12.43 -24.84 0.67
C SER A 134 11.60 -24.80 1.95
N ALA A 135 10.29 -25.01 1.80
CA ALA A 135 9.33 -25.08 2.93
C ALA A 135 9.88 -25.94 4.09
N GLY A 136 9.86 -25.40 5.29
CA GLY A 136 10.42 -25.95 6.51
C GLY A 136 11.90 -25.61 6.74
N ARG A 137 12.66 -25.20 5.72
CA ARG A 137 14.12 -24.95 5.82
C ARG A 137 14.60 -23.91 4.80
N PHE A 138 14.02 -22.70 4.85
CA PHE A 138 14.55 -21.58 4.09
C PHE A 138 15.78 -20.97 4.76
N VAL A 139 16.72 -20.49 3.96
CA VAL A 139 17.86 -19.67 4.39
C VAL A 139 17.81 -18.35 3.64
N LEU A 140 17.79 -17.25 4.38
CA LEU A 140 17.77 -15.89 3.88
C LEU A 140 19.16 -15.27 4.11
N ARG A 141 19.83 -14.87 3.05
CA ARG A 141 21.04 -14.04 3.15
C ARG A 141 20.62 -12.57 3.11
N VAL A 142 20.99 -11.85 4.16
CA VAL A 142 20.68 -10.43 4.35
C VAL A 142 21.97 -9.63 4.49
N ARG A 143 21.94 -8.35 4.06
CA ARG A 143 23.10 -7.46 4.16
C ARG A 143 22.66 -6.08 4.66
N ARG A 144 23.46 -5.51 5.53
CA ARG A 144 23.37 -4.10 5.92
C ARG A 144 24.15 -3.27 4.92
N ASP A 145 23.48 -2.46 4.13
CA ASP A 145 24.12 -1.77 2.99
C ASP A 145 25.19 -0.75 3.41
N GLU A 146 25.01 -0.08 4.56
CA GLU A 146 25.96 0.93 5.08
C GLU A 146 27.29 0.34 5.53
N THR A 147 27.29 -0.85 6.11
CA THR A 147 28.49 -1.51 6.68
C THR A 147 28.99 -2.68 5.87
N ALA A 148 28.25 -3.09 4.85
CA ALA A 148 28.45 -4.33 4.08
C ALA A 148 28.44 -5.60 4.96
N GLU A 149 27.94 -5.51 6.18
CA GLU A 149 27.76 -6.65 7.09
C GLU A 149 26.77 -7.64 6.50
N GLU A 150 27.10 -8.92 6.46
CA GLU A 150 26.25 -10.00 5.99
C GLU A 150 25.84 -10.91 7.14
N ALA A 151 24.60 -11.44 7.06
CA ALA A 151 24.09 -12.43 7.99
C ALA A 151 23.19 -13.45 7.28
N GLU A 152 23.02 -14.61 7.89
CA GLU A 152 22.08 -15.64 7.44
C GLU A 152 21.02 -15.89 8.51
N LEU A 153 19.77 -15.90 8.07
CA LEU A 153 18.60 -16.22 8.89
C LEU A 153 17.96 -17.49 8.36
N GLY A 154 17.72 -18.46 9.23
CA GLY A 154 16.93 -19.64 8.93
C GLY A 154 15.46 -19.37 9.22
N ALA A 155 14.54 -19.86 8.38
CA ALA A 155 13.11 -19.80 8.64
C ALA A 155 12.38 -21.02 8.10
N ALA A 156 11.38 -21.50 8.84
CA ALA A 156 10.53 -22.58 8.34
C ALA A 156 9.57 -22.08 7.24
N LEU A 157 9.15 -20.81 7.31
CA LEU A 157 8.21 -20.18 6.41
C LEU A 157 8.68 -18.75 6.04
N VAL A 158 8.47 -18.34 4.79
CA VAL A 158 8.78 -16.98 4.31
C VAL A 158 7.52 -16.27 3.84
N VAL A 159 7.35 -15.01 4.29
CA VAL A 159 6.29 -14.12 3.87
C VAL A 159 6.88 -12.90 3.18
N ALA A 160 6.60 -12.72 1.89
CA ALA A 160 6.97 -11.54 1.14
C ALA A 160 5.92 -10.43 1.29
N ALA A 161 6.33 -9.33 1.93
CA ALA A 161 5.56 -8.13 2.19
C ALA A 161 6.31 -6.86 1.73
N HIS A 162 7.28 -7.02 0.81
CA HIS A 162 8.21 -5.99 0.34
C HIS A 162 7.56 -4.83 -0.46
N GLY A 163 6.28 -4.96 -0.78
CA GLY A 163 5.55 -3.93 -1.53
C GLY A 163 5.82 -3.97 -3.03
N SER A 164 5.68 -2.80 -3.71
CA SER A 164 5.73 -2.70 -5.18
C SER A 164 7.12 -2.55 -5.74
N TRP A 165 8.04 -1.91 -4.99
CA TRP A 165 9.26 -1.33 -5.53
C TRP A 165 10.52 -2.17 -5.33
N GLN A 166 10.47 -3.14 -4.45
CA GLN A 166 11.60 -3.95 -4.02
C GLN A 166 11.30 -5.41 -4.29
N PRO A 167 11.50 -5.88 -5.54
CA PRO A 167 11.24 -7.28 -5.87
C PRO A 167 12.16 -8.21 -5.09
N LEU A 168 11.69 -9.41 -4.83
CA LEU A 168 12.57 -10.48 -4.36
C LEU A 168 13.74 -10.68 -5.33
N PRO A 169 14.89 -11.14 -4.86
CA PRO A 169 16.06 -11.35 -5.73
C PRO A 169 15.74 -12.16 -6.99
N SER A 170 14.91 -13.21 -6.88
CA SER A 170 14.43 -14.04 -7.99
C SER A 170 13.55 -13.32 -9.01
N GLU A 171 12.94 -12.19 -8.63
CA GLU A 171 12.02 -11.43 -9.51
C GLU A 171 12.69 -10.25 -10.22
N ARG A 172 13.97 -9.96 -9.91
CA ARG A 172 14.64 -8.71 -10.35
C ARG A 172 14.82 -8.66 -11.87
N ASP A 173 15.25 -9.74 -12.49
CA ASP A 173 15.55 -9.77 -13.92
C ASP A 173 14.27 -9.72 -14.76
N GLU A 174 13.25 -10.50 -14.40
CA GLU A 174 11.95 -10.47 -15.08
C GLU A 174 11.30 -9.08 -15.05
N ARG A 175 11.47 -8.34 -13.94
CA ARG A 175 10.94 -6.98 -13.80
C ARG A 175 11.70 -5.95 -14.64
N ARG A 176 12.98 -6.17 -14.92
CA ARG A 176 13.81 -5.25 -15.70
C ARG A 176 13.48 -5.29 -17.18
N ASP A 177 13.16 -6.45 -17.71
CA ASP A 177 12.96 -6.67 -19.14
C ASP A 177 11.55 -6.31 -19.63
N ALA A 178 10.57 -6.23 -18.74
CA ALA A 178 9.17 -6.00 -19.08
C ALA A 178 8.75 -4.51 -19.07
N ARG A 179 9.62 -3.56 -19.49
CA ARG A 179 9.26 -2.14 -19.57
C ARG A 179 8.43 -1.82 -20.81
N THR A 180 7.34 -1.05 -20.60
CA THR A 180 6.43 -0.63 -21.67
C THR A 180 6.24 0.88 -21.69
N VAL A 181 5.77 1.41 -22.82
CA VAL A 181 5.43 2.83 -22.97
C VAL A 181 4.25 3.24 -22.08
N GLY A 182 3.43 2.28 -21.68
CA GLY A 182 2.28 2.47 -20.82
C GLY A 182 2.56 2.35 -19.32
N ASP A 183 3.79 2.05 -18.94
CA ASP A 183 4.19 1.95 -17.53
C ASP A 183 3.86 3.21 -16.76
N LEU A 184 3.42 3.06 -15.50
CA LEU A 184 3.08 4.17 -14.63
C LEU A 184 4.22 4.46 -13.65
N PHE A 185 4.58 5.73 -13.55
CA PHE A 185 5.50 6.24 -12.53
C PHE A 185 4.70 7.04 -11.50
N ALA A 186 4.96 6.79 -10.23
CA ALA A 186 4.28 7.44 -9.12
C ALA A 186 5.17 8.53 -8.52
N PHE A 187 4.53 9.64 -8.14
CA PHE A 187 5.15 10.80 -7.50
C PHE A 187 4.39 11.15 -6.22
N LYS A 188 5.09 11.68 -5.23
CA LYS A 188 4.52 12.22 -4.01
C LYS A 188 5.32 13.41 -3.50
N ALA A 189 4.63 14.44 -3.04
CA ALA A 189 5.20 15.52 -2.22
C ALA A 189 4.26 15.91 -1.09
N ASN A 190 4.83 16.51 -0.06
CA ASN A 190 4.11 17.04 1.09
C ASN A 190 4.18 18.57 1.09
N PHE A 191 3.11 19.23 1.53
CA PHE A 191 2.99 20.69 1.53
C PHE A 191 2.39 21.18 2.86
N ARG A 192 2.90 22.32 3.38
CA ARG A 192 2.31 23.05 4.49
C ARG A 192 1.60 24.31 4.03
N GLY A 193 0.59 24.73 4.78
CA GLY A 193 -0.17 25.92 4.47
C GLY A 193 -1.10 25.79 3.27
N ALA A 194 -1.42 24.57 2.86
CA ALA A 194 -2.38 24.33 1.77
C ALA A 194 -3.80 24.66 2.21
N THR A 195 -4.63 25.11 1.27
CA THR A 195 -6.00 25.58 1.54
C THR A 195 -7.07 24.50 1.34
N LEU A 196 -6.69 23.23 1.22
CA LEU A 196 -7.62 22.12 1.06
C LEU A 196 -8.38 21.84 2.36
N ALA A 197 -9.71 21.68 2.26
CA ALA A 197 -10.53 21.26 3.39
C ALA A 197 -10.13 19.87 3.88
N GLY A 198 -9.95 19.68 5.20
CA GLY A 198 -9.42 18.45 5.79
C GLY A 198 -10.32 17.23 5.60
N ASP A 199 -11.64 17.43 5.41
CA ASP A 199 -12.61 16.35 5.20
C ASP A 199 -12.78 15.95 3.72
N LEU A 200 -12.06 16.62 2.80
CA LEU A 200 -12.16 16.41 1.36
C LEU A 200 -11.04 15.50 0.84
N LEU A 201 -11.40 14.51 0.04
CA LEU A 201 -10.49 13.61 -0.67
C LEU A 201 -10.56 13.87 -2.18
N PRO A 202 -9.77 14.79 -2.75
CA PRO A 202 -9.70 14.98 -4.19
C PRO A 202 -9.07 13.80 -4.91
N VAL A 203 -9.72 13.38 -5.99
CA VAL A 203 -9.20 12.52 -7.04
C VAL A 203 -8.96 13.37 -8.27
N LEU A 204 -7.77 13.35 -8.80
CA LEU A 204 -7.32 14.15 -9.94
C LEU A 204 -7.37 13.30 -11.21
N SER A 205 -7.91 13.83 -12.29
CA SER A 205 -7.94 13.19 -13.61
C SER A 205 -7.35 14.14 -14.64
N PHE A 206 -6.27 13.73 -15.28
CA PHE A 206 -5.56 14.52 -16.29
C PHE A 206 -4.99 13.63 -17.40
N PRO A 207 -4.65 14.18 -18.58
CA PRO A 207 -4.17 13.41 -19.70
C PRO A 207 -2.91 12.59 -19.39
N GLY A 208 -3.04 11.26 -19.47
CA GLY A 208 -1.96 10.31 -19.23
C GLY A 208 -1.65 10.03 -17.76
N GLY A 209 -2.47 10.54 -16.82
CA GLY A 209 -2.28 10.32 -15.40
C GLY A 209 -3.52 10.50 -14.55
N TYR A 210 -3.36 10.23 -13.27
CA TYR A 210 -4.32 10.50 -12.22
C TYR A 210 -3.59 10.75 -10.91
N GLY A 211 -4.27 11.32 -9.93
CA GLY A 211 -3.68 11.59 -8.63
C GLY A 211 -4.72 11.79 -7.55
N GLY A 212 -4.28 12.29 -6.41
CA GLY A 212 -5.14 12.69 -5.31
C GLY A 212 -4.40 13.55 -4.31
N MET A 213 -5.18 14.23 -3.49
CA MET A 213 -4.71 15.04 -2.38
C MET A 213 -5.39 14.58 -1.09
N VAL A 214 -4.72 14.77 0.03
CA VAL A 214 -5.32 14.55 1.35
C VAL A 214 -4.58 15.40 2.38
N VAL A 215 -5.31 15.93 3.34
CA VAL A 215 -4.70 16.54 4.53
C VAL A 215 -4.51 15.43 5.56
N ALA A 216 -3.25 15.14 5.87
CA ALA A 216 -2.85 14.12 6.84
C ALA A 216 -2.56 14.72 8.21
N ASP A 217 -1.70 14.08 9.00
CA ASP A 217 -1.21 14.55 10.29
C ASP A 217 -0.65 15.98 10.22
N ASP A 218 -0.77 16.71 11.32
CA ASP A 218 -0.24 18.07 11.52
C ASP A 218 -0.65 19.08 10.43
N GLY A 219 -1.78 18.82 9.74
CA GLY A 219 -2.28 19.68 8.66
C GLY A 219 -1.44 19.61 7.37
N VAL A 220 -0.56 18.63 7.25
CA VAL A 220 0.28 18.44 6.06
C VAL A 220 -0.56 17.88 4.92
N LEU A 221 -0.58 18.61 3.81
CA LEU A 221 -1.19 18.11 2.58
C LEU A 221 -0.24 17.15 1.86
N THR A 222 -0.69 15.93 1.62
CA THR A 222 -0.04 14.98 0.70
C THR A 222 -0.67 15.10 -0.67
N LEU A 223 0.15 15.40 -1.70
CA LEU A 223 -0.19 15.32 -3.11
C LEU A 223 0.55 14.12 -3.70
N ALA A 224 -0.20 13.15 -4.21
CA ALA A 224 0.36 11.96 -4.85
C ALA A 224 -0.32 11.71 -6.20
N GLY A 225 0.43 11.21 -7.17
CA GLY A 225 -0.15 10.89 -8.48
C GLY A 225 0.74 9.98 -9.31
N CYS A 226 0.15 9.49 -10.39
CA CYS A 226 0.79 8.60 -11.35
C CYS A 226 0.75 9.20 -12.73
N LEU A 227 1.84 9.04 -13.48
CA LEU A 227 1.98 9.50 -14.85
C LEU A 227 2.54 8.38 -15.73
N ARG A 228 2.01 8.19 -16.91
CA ARG A 228 2.49 7.21 -17.88
C ARG A 228 3.89 7.58 -18.39
N ALA A 229 4.70 6.57 -18.69
CA ALA A 229 6.08 6.73 -19.16
C ALA A 229 6.21 7.59 -20.43
N ASP A 230 5.28 7.46 -21.38
CA ASP A 230 5.26 8.27 -22.60
C ASP A 230 5.01 9.75 -22.28
N ARG A 231 4.06 10.05 -21.39
CA ARG A 231 3.76 11.42 -20.95
C ARG A 231 4.87 12.01 -20.11
N LEU A 232 5.49 11.21 -19.23
CA LEU A 232 6.64 11.64 -18.44
C LEU A 232 7.83 12.02 -19.34
N ARG A 233 8.09 11.25 -20.40
CA ARG A 233 9.12 11.58 -21.37
C ARG A 233 8.82 12.90 -22.11
N ALA A 234 7.57 13.07 -22.58
CA ALA A 234 7.15 14.32 -23.23
C ALA A 234 7.26 15.52 -22.29
N LEU A 235 6.83 15.35 -21.03
CA LEU A 235 6.91 16.38 -19.99
C LEU A 235 8.37 16.82 -19.72
N ARG A 236 9.28 15.86 -19.60
CA ARG A 236 10.71 16.13 -19.40
C ARG A 236 11.36 16.81 -20.61
N ALA A 237 10.94 16.44 -21.82
CA ALA A 237 11.41 17.09 -23.05
C ALA A 237 10.93 18.54 -23.14
N ALA A 238 9.70 18.83 -22.68
CA ALA A 238 9.17 20.20 -22.66
C ALA A 238 9.81 21.08 -21.55
N HIS A 239 10.37 20.46 -20.50
CA HIS A 239 10.97 21.17 -19.36
C HIS A 239 12.37 20.62 -19.02
N PRO A 240 13.37 20.80 -19.90
CA PRO A 240 14.69 20.17 -19.76
C PRO A 240 15.47 20.62 -18.51
N GLY A 241 15.14 21.78 -17.93
CA GLY A 241 15.79 22.31 -16.71
C GLY A 241 15.14 21.86 -15.40
N LEU A 242 13.96 21.23 -15.44
CA LEU A 242 13.24 20.82 -14.23
C LEU A 242 13.51 19.36 -13.84
N ARG A 243 13.57 19.08 -12.53
CA ARG A 243 13.48 17.70 -12.03
C ARG A 243 12.10 17.13 -12.35
N ALA A 244 12.01 15.82 -12.54
CA ALA A 244 10.76 15.15 -12.93
C ALA A 244 9.57 15.45 -12.00
N GLY A 245 9.80 15.54 -10.68
CA GLY A 245 8.76 15.88 -9.71
C GLY A 245 8.30 17.33 -9.82
N ASP A 246 9.21 18.28 -10.08
CA ASP A 246 8.88 19.70 -10.24
C ASP A 246 8.10 19.94 -11.54
N ALA A 247 8.47 19.24 -12.62
CA ALA A 247 7.71 19.26 -13.86
C ALA A 247 6.33 18.64 -13.68
N PHE A 248 6.22 17.57 -12.88
CA PHE A 248 4.93 16.94 -12.55
C PHE A 248 4.03 17.88 -11.73
N GLU A 249 4.57 18.63 -10.76
CA GLU A 249 3.82 19.64 -10.02
C GLU A 249 3.28 20.74 -10.96
N ALA A 250 4.13 21.25 -11.84
CA ALA A 250 3.72 22.25 -12.84
C ALA A 250 2.60 21.72 -13.74
N LEU A 251 2.69 20.45 -14.19
CA LEU A 251 1.64 19.79 -14.95
C LEU A 251 0.32 19.76 -14.16
N LEU A 252 0.36 19.33 -12.88
CA LEU A 252 -0.86 19.21 -12.06
C LEU A 252 -1.52 20.55 -11.81
N ARG A 253 -0.75 21.61 -11.55
CA ARG A 253 -1.28 22.98 -11.37
C ARG A 253 -1.95 23.52 -12.65
N ASN A 254 -1.42 23.14 -13.81
CA ASN A 254 -1.98 23.54 -15.11
C ASN A 254 -3.21 22.73 -15.50
N GLU A 255 -3.20 21.42 -15.24
CA GLU A 255 -4.28 20.50 -15.66
C GLU A 255 -5.45 20.44 -14.69
N CYS A 256 -5.28 20.90 -13.45
CA CYS A 256 -6.29 20.83 -12.39
C CYS A 256 -6.31 22.13 -11.58
N ARG A 257 -7.27 23.01 -11.85
CA ARG A 257 -7.45 24.28 -11.13
C ARG A 257 -7.50 24.09 -9.62
N GLY A 258 -8.20 23.05 -9.13
CA GLY A 258 -8.28 22.75 -7.71
C GLY A 258 -6.94 22.40 -7.07
N VAL A 259 -5.95 21.93 -7.83
CA VAL A 259 -4.57 21.76 -7.33
C VAL A 259 -3.86 23.11 -7.25
N ALA A 260 -3.99 23.97 -8.26
CA ALA A 260 -3.41 25.30 -8.23
C ALA A 260 -3.95 26.09 -7.03
N ASP A 261 -5.27 26.09 -6.82
CA ASP A 261 -5.93 26.80 -5.73
C ASP A 261 -5.50 26.24 -4.35
N ALA A 262 -5.44 24.91 -4.19
CA ALA A 262 -5.04 24.29 -2.93
C ALA A 262 -3.58 24.58 -2.55
N LEU A 263 -2.72 24.78 -3.53
CA LEU A 263 -1.28 24.99 -3.36
C LEU A 263 -0.83 26.45 -3.55
N ASP A 264 -1.73 27.39 -3.72
CA ASP A 264 -1.41 28.79 -4.06
C ASP A 264 -0.39 29.39 -3.08
N VAL A 265 -0.66 29.28 -1.78
CA VAL A 265 0.19 29.79 -0.70
C VAL A 265 1.00 28.68 0.00
N ALA A 266 0.91 27.46 -0.47
CA ALA A 266 1.53 26.32 0.19
C ALA A 266 3.04 26.23 -0.06
N THR A 267 3.78 25.79 0.95
CA THR A 267 5.21 25.52 0.85
C THR A 267 5.47 24.00 0.83
N ARG A 268 6.22 23.55 -0.16
CA ARG A 268 6.60 22.12 -0.26
C ARG A 268 7.65 21.76 0.78
N GLU A 269 7.44 20.64 1.46
CA GLU A 269 8.40 20.05 2.38
C GLU A 269 9.31 19.04 1.69
N GLY A 270 10.53 19.44 1.42
CA GLY A 270 11.56 18.60 0.82
C GLY A 270 11.36 18.35 -0.67
N ALA A 271 12.02 17.31 -1.18
CA ALA A 271 11.98 16.95 -2.59
C ALA A 271 10.78 16.05 -2.90
N TRP A 272 10.34 16.05 -4.17
CA TRP A 272 9.43 15.05 -4.67
C TRP A 272 10.04 13.64 -4.54
N LEU A 273 9.27 12.72 -4.00
CA LEU A 273 9.55 11.30 -4.07
C LEU A 273 9.01 10.76 -5.40
N ALA A 274 9.79 9.91 -6.04
CA ALA A 274 9.40 9.24 -7.27
C ALA A 274 9.67 7.74 -7.18
N SER A 275 8.80 6.94 -7.77
CA SER A 275 8.94 5.49 -7.79
C SER A 275 8.25 4.90 -9.03
N GLY A 276 8.75 3.76 -9.49
CA GLY A 276 8.13 3.06 -10.62
C GLY A 276 9.09 2.12 -11.36
N PRO A 277 8.57 1.38 -12.34
CA PRO A 277 7.15 1.38 -12.75
C PRO A 277 6.23 0.64 -11.77
N LEU A 278 5.01 1.16 -11.61
CA LEU A 278 3.90 0.44 -10.98
C LEU A 278 3.51 -0.76 -11.83
N ARG A 279 3.19 -1.86 -11.18
CA ARG A 279 2.75 -3.08 -11.85
C ARG A 279 1.41 -3.57 -11.30
N PRO A 280 0.30 -2.88 -11.63
CA PRO A 280 -1.02 -3.34 -11.21
C PRO A 280 -1.28 -4.76 -11.70
N GLY A 281 -1.88 -5.58 -10.85
CA GLY A 281 -2.20 -6.96 -11.17
C GLY A 281 -2.03 -7.92 -10.00
N VAL A 282 -2.32 -9.19 -10.22
CA VAL A 282 -2.30 -10.26 -9.20
C VAL A 282 -1.02 -11.08 -9.34
N ARG A 283 -0.30 -11.27 -8.23
CA ARG A 283 0.98 -12.01 -8.14
C ARG A 283 1.06 -12.89 -6.89
N VAL A 284 -0.09 -13.26 -6.33
CA VAL A 284 -0.17 -13.96 -5.04
C VAL A 284 0.54 -15.30 -5.01
N ASP A 285 0.73 -15.94 -6.17
CA ASP A 285 1.40 -17.23 -6.29
C ASP A 285 2.46 -17.14 -7.40
N ALA A 286 3.70 -17.42 -7.05
CA ALA A 286 4.82 -17.52 -7.99
C ALA A 286 5.47 -18.90 -8.02
N GLY A 287 4.91 -19.90 -7.32
CA GLY A 287 5.41 -21.28 -7.30
C GLY A 287 6.72 -21.51 -6.55
N ASP A 288 7.24 -20.52 -5.86
CA ASP A 288 8.54 -20.54 -5.14
C ASP A 288 8.44 -20.91 -3.65
N GLY A 289 7.27 -21.28 -3.18
CA GLY A 289 7.05 -21.64 -1.78
C GLY A 289 6.92 -20.45 -0.83
N VAL A 290 7.02 -19.20 -1.31
CA VAL A 290 6.92 -17.98 -0.51
C VAL A 290 5.48 -17.47 -0.48
N PHE A 291 4.95 -17.18 0.71
CA PHE A 291 3.65 -16.51 0.84
C PHE A 291 3.78 -15.04 0.49
N ARG A 292 2.81 -14.49 -0.24
CA ARG A 292 2.81 -13.07 -0.62
C ARG A 292 1.59 -12.36 -0.07
N ILE A 293 1.81 -11.15 0.50
CA ILE A 293 0.75 -10.28 1.02
C ILE A 293 0.96 -8.82 0.60
N GLY A 294 -0.05 -7.99 0.77
CA GLY A 294 0.01 -6.59 0.34
C GLY A 294 0.31 -6.46 -1.15
N ASN A 295 1.07 -5.44 -1.53
CA ASN A 295 1.41 -5.21 -2.94
C ASN A 295 2.34 -6.27 -3.55
N ALA A 296 3.02 -7.07 -2.75
CA ALA A 296 3.75 -8.24 -3.23
C ALA A 296 2.81 -9.31 -3.80
N ALA A 297 1.62 -9.49 -3.19
CA ALA A 297 0.59 -10.42 -3.68
C ALA A 297 -0.23 -9.84 -4.84
N GLY A 298 -0.42 -8.53 -4.86
CA GLY A 298 -1.15 -7.86 -5.93
C GLY A 298 -1.29 -6.37 -5.67
N GLU A 299 -1.15 -5.61 -6.72
CA GLU A 299 -1.14 -4.15 -6.69
C GLU A 299 -2.36 -3.59 -7.40
N ALA A 300 -3.17 -2.80 -6.70
CA ALA A 300 -4.25 -2.03 -7.28
C ALA A 300 -3.71 -0.72 -7.88
N HIS A 301 -4.38 -0.19 -8.90
CA HIS A 301 -4.15 1.19 -9.29
C HIS A 301 -4.42 2.14 -8.10
N PRO A 302 -3.47 3.03 -7.75
CA PRO A 302 -3.60 3.91 -6.56
C PRO A 302 -4.79 4.86 -6.57
N ILE A 303 -5.47 5.06 -7.69
CA ILE A 303 -6.59 5.98 -7.87
C ILE A 303 -7.72 5.81 -6.84
N VAL A 304 -7.91 4.59 -6.34
CA VAL A 304 -8.95 4.29 -5.33
C VAL A 304 -8.44 4.38 -3.89
N GLY A 305 -7.14 4.56 -3.66
CA GLY A 305 -6.55 4.71 -2.33
C GLY A 305 -6.67 3.46 -1.44
N GLU A 306 -6.62 2.24 -2.01
CA GLU A 306 -6.85 0.98 -1.29
C GLU A 306 -5.57 0.23 -0.88
N GLY A 307 -4.39 0.76 -1.18
CA GLY A 307 -3.12 0.03 -0.94
C GLY A 307 -2.88 -0.35 0.52
N ILE A 308 -3.12 0.56 1.46
CA ILE A 308 -2.97 0.29 2.91
C ILE A 308 -4.04 -0.69 3.39
N SER A 309 -5.30 -0.51 2.93
CA SER A 309 -6.40 -1.41 3.28
C SER A 309 -6.12 -2.85 2.84
N MET A 310 -5.71 -3.04 1.59
CA MET A 310 -5.35 -4.36 1.08
C MET A 310 -4.13 -4.95 1.82
N ALA A 311 -3.16 -4.12 2.17
CA ALA A 311 -1.98 -4.55 2.93
C ALA A 311 -2.37 -5.12 4.29
N LEU A 312 -3.13 -4.37 5.10
CA LEU A 312 -3.60 -4.81 6.42
C LEU A 312 -4.51 -6.04 6.29
N GLN A 313 -5.56 -5.96 5.48
CA GLN A 313 -6.52 -7.05 5.34
C GLN A 313 -5.88 -8.35 4.83
N SER A 314 -4.89 -8.28 3.91
CA SER A 314 -4.21 -9.49 3.43
C SER A 314 -3.33 -10.13 4.50
N ALA A 315 -2.73 -9.35 5.40
CA ALA A 315 -1.99 -9.85 6.55
C ALA A 315 -2.90 -10.64 7.51
N PHE A 316 -4.07 -10.08 7.83
CA PHE A 316 -5.06 -10.76 8.68
C PHE A 316 -5.62 -12.02 8.01
N VAL A 317 -5.89 -12.00 6.69
CA VAL A 317 -6.34 -13.18 5.94
C VAL A 317 -5.31 -14.30 6.00
N LEU A 318 -4.03 -13.98 5.80
CA LEU A 318 -2.96 -14.97 5.91
C LEU A 318 -2.80 -15.45 7.35
N ALA A 319 -2.77 -14.54 8.34
CA ALA A 319 -2.64 -14.91 9.75
C ALA A 319 -3.75 -15.86 10.22
N ALA A 320 -5.01 -15.58 9.84
CA ALA A 320 -6.15 -16.44 10.17
C ALA A 320 -6.00 -17.87 9.61
N LEU A 321 -5.30 -18.01 8.47
CA LEU A 321 -5.07 -19.30 7.84
C LEU A 321 -3.90 -20.06 8.49
N ILE A 322 -2.76 -19.38 8.78
CA ILE A 322 -1.52 -20.08 9.14
C ILE A 322 -1.24 -20.11 10.64
N ALA A 323 -1.72 -19.12 11.42
CA ALA A 323 -1.41 -19.06 12.85
C ALA A 323 -1.86 -20.31 13.63
N PRO A 324 -3.05 -20.90 13.40
CA PRO A 324 -3.47 -22.11 14.09
C PRO A 324 -2.67 -23.37 13.74
N ALA A 325 -2.00 -23.38 12.57
CA ALA A 325 -1.30 -24.54 12.02
C ALA A 325 0.24 -24.45 12.18
N ARG A 326 0.72 -23.72 13.21
CA ARG A 326 2.16 -23.50 13.43
C ARG A 326 2.95 -24.81 13.45
N ALA A 327 2.55 -25.76 14.27
CA ALA A 327 3.27 -26.99 14.46
C ALA A 327 3.47 -27.78 13.15
N GLU A 328 2.40 -27.89 12.34
CA GLU A 328 2.44 -28.62 11.07
C GLU A 328 3.22 -27.86 9.98
N LEU A 329 3.11 -26.51 9.98
CA LEU A 329 3.78 -25.65 9.00
C LEU A 329 5.29 -25.54 9.24
N THR A 330 5.76 -25.75 10.47
CA THR A 330 7.17 -25.61 10.85
C THR A 330 7.89 -26.94 11.00
N ALA A 331 7.17 -28.04 11.18
CA ALA A 331 7.77 -29.35 11.33
C ALA A 331 8.42 -29.84 10.01
N PRO A 332 9.71 -30.21 9.99
CA PRO A 332 10.43 -30.57 8.76
C PRO A 332 9.78 -31.69 7.95
N ALA A 333 9.10 -32.62 8.61
CA ALA A 333 8.46 -33.77 7.96
C ALA A 333 7.17 -33.39 7.20
N SER A 334 6.39 -32.41 7.67
CA SER A 334 5.08 -32.04 7.12
C SER A 334 5.10 -30.69 6.40
N ALA A 335 6.03 -29.80 6.72
CA ALA A 335 6.04 -28.41 6.25
C ALA A 335 5.81 -28.27 4.74
N ALA A 336 6.51 -29.05 3.90
CA ALA A 336 6.41 -28.94 2.46
C ALA A 336 5.00 -29.24 1.91
N SER A 337 4.29 -30.20 2.47
CA SER A 337 2.93 -30.58 2.04
C SER A 337 1.89 -29.61 2.59
N VAL A 338 2.01 -29.26 3.87
CA VAL A 338 1.07 -28.38 4.55
C VAL A 338 1.18 -26.94 4.01
N GLN A 339 2.40 -26.42 3.82
CA GLN A 339 2.62 -25.11 3.23
C GLN A 339 2.07 -25.01 1.81
N ARG A 340 2.28 -26.02 0.94
CA ARG A 340 1.68 -26.04 -0.39
C ARG A 340 0.16 -26.00 -0.34
N SER A 341 -0.47 -26.72 0.59
CA SER A 341 -1.92 -26.68 0.77
C SER A 341 -2.39 -25.29 1.25
N ALA A 342 -1.71 -24.72 2.25
CA ALA A 342 -1.98 -23.38 2.76
C ALA A 342 -1.78 -22.30 1.69
N GLN A 343 -0.77 -22.41 0.82
CA GLN A 343 -0.55 -21.46 -0.30
C GLN A 343 -1.68 -21.50 -1.32
N ARG A 344 -2.17 -22.70 -1.68
CA ARG A 344 -3.33 -22.83 -2.59
C ARG A 344 -4.56 -22.17 -1.98
N GLU A 345 -4.83 -22.42 -0.70
CA GLU A 345 -5.97 -21.84 -0.01
C GLU A 345 -5.79 -20.31 0.16
N HIS A 346 -4.59 -19.83 0.52
CA HIS A 346 -4.29 -18.41 0.56
C HIS A 346 -4.54 -17.73 -0.79
N THR A 347 -4.04 -18.33 -1.88
CA THR A 347 -4.24 -17.82 -3.25
C THR A 347 -5.74 -17.74 -3.59
N ARG A 348 -6.52 -18.76 -3.26
CA ARG A 348 -7.97 -18.78 -3.47
C ARG A 348 -8.68 -17.68 -2.68
N LEU A 349 -8.39 -17.58 -1.37
CA LEU A 349 -8.97 -16.57 -0.48
C LEU A 349 -8.57 -15.16 -0.93
N TRP A 350 -7.30 -14.93 -1.24
CA TRP A 350 -6.78 -13.64 -1.68
C TRP A 350 -7.48 -13.18 -2.96
N ARG A 351 -7.51 -14.02 -4.00
CA ARG A 351 -8.20 -13.71 -5.27
C ARG A 351 -9.67 -13.42 -5.07
N ARG A 352 -10.35 -14.21 -4.27
CA ARG A 352 -11.78 -14.02 -3.96
C ARG A 352 -12.06 -12.66 -3.30
N ARG A 353 -11.14 -12.18 -2.44
CA ARG A 353 -11.32 -10.94 -1.67
C ARG A 353 -10.84 -9.69 -2.42
N PHE A 354 -9.77 -9.80 -3.17
CA PHE A 354 -9.08 -8.62 -3.71
C PHE A 354 -9.12 -8.47 -5.22
N ALA A 355 -9.29 -9.55 -6.02
CA ALA A 355 -9.23 -9.46 -7.47
C ALA A 355 -10.27 -8.49 -8.06
N ARG A 356 -11.49 -8.47 -7.52
CA ARG A 356 -12.53 -7.51 -7.93
C ARG A 356 -12.11 -6.05 -7.66
N ARG A 357 -11.48 -5.77 -6.52
CA ARG A 357 -11.00 -4.41 -6.18
C ARG A 357 -9.95 -3.94 -7.18
N LEU A 358 -9.03 -4.83 -7.57
CA LEU A 358 -8.02 -4.54 -8.59
C LEU A 358 -8.66 -4.23 -9.94
N ALA A 359 -9.65 -5.02 -10.37
CA ALA A 359 -10.35 -4.82 -11.63
C ALA A 359 -11.11 -3.49 -11.66
N VAL A 360 -11.81 -3.14 -10.56
CA VAL A 360 -12.51 -1.86 -10.42
C VAL A 360 -11.52 -0.69 -10.45
N ALA A 361 -10.41 -0.78 -9.70
CA ALA A 361 -9.38 0.24 -9.71
C ALA A 361 -8.75 0.43 -11.09
N ALA A 362 -8.52 -0.66 -11.83
CA ALA A 362 -8.01 -0.62 -13.19
C ALA A 362 -8.99 0.06 -14.15
N ALA A 363 -10.29 -0.24 -14.04
CA ALA A 363 -11.32 0.41 -14.87
C ALA A 363 -11.39 1.93 -14.63
N PHE A 364 -11.39 2.37 -13.36
CA PHE A 364 -11.37 3.79 -13.02
C PHE A 364 -10.09 4.49 -13.50
N ALA A 365 -8.93 3.89 -13.28
CA ALA A 365 -7.67 4.44 -13.74
C ALA A 365 -7.62 4.57 -15.26
N HIS A 366 -8.14 3.57 -15.97
CA HIS A 366 -8.21 3.54 -17.43
C HIS A 366 -9.06 4.70 -18.00
N VAL A 367 -10.21 4.97 -17.37
CA VAL A 367 -11.06 6.11 -17.75
C VAL A 367 -10.36 7.43 -17.41
N ALA A 368 -9.86 7.58 -16.18
CA ALA A 368 -9.27 8.84 -15.68
C ALA A 368 -8.05 9.30 -16.49
N MET A 369 -7.20 8.37 -16.95
CA MET A 369 -5.97 8.69 -17.71
C MET A 369 -6.20 9.03 -19.17
N ARG A 370 -7.37 8.73 -19.74
CA ARG A 370 -7.64 8.89 -21.17
C ARG A 370 -8.58 10.05 -21.43
N PRO A 371 -8.15 11.04 -22.26
CA PRO A 371 -8.94 12.24 -22.48
C PRO A 371 -10.37 11.97 -23.01
N ALA A 372 -10.54 11.08 -24.01
CA ALA A 372 -11.83 10.81 -24.61
C ALA A 372 -12.80 10.06 -23.65
N PRO A 373 -12.44 8.92 -23.01
CA PRO A 373 -13.29 8.29 -22.00
C PRO A 373 -13.61 9.21 -20.81
N ALA A 374 -12.62 9.99 -20.33
CA ALA A 374 -12.85 10.93 -19.24
C ALA A 374 -13.83 12.04 -19.64
N ALA A 375 -13.68 12.61 -20.85
CA ALA A 375 -14.60 13.62 -21.38
C ALA A 375 -16.02 13.07 -21.57
N ALA A 376 -16.16 11.84 -22.05
CA ALA A 376 -17.46 11.19 -22.21
C ALA A 376 -18.15 10.88 -20.86
N ALA A 377 -17.37 10.50 -19.85
CA ALA A 377 -17.88 10.21 -18.50
C ALA A 377 -18.25 11.49 -17.72
N TRP A 378 -17.61 12.61 -18.00
CA TRP A 378 -17.72 13.84 -17.23
C TRP A 378 -19.14 14.37 -17.08
N PRO A 379 -19.95 14.54 -18.17
CA PRO A 379 -21.33 15.02 -18.06
C PRO A 379 -22.20 14.10 -17.19
N LEU A 380 -21.94 12.78 -17.24
CA LEU A 380 -22.65 11.79 -16.45
C LEU A 380 -22.37 11.97 -14.95
N VAL A 381 -21.08 12.06 -14.58
CA VAL A 381 -20.67 12.26 -13.18
C VAL A 381 -21.15 13.62 -12.66
N ARG A 382 -21.10 14.67 -13.48
CA ARG A 382 -21.62 16.01 -13.15
C ARG A 382 -23.12 15.98 -12.88
N ARG A 383 -23.89 15.24 -13.67
CA ARG A 383 -25.35 15.13 -13.52
C ARG A 383 -25.73 14.23 -12.33
N TRP A 384 -24.92 13.23 -12.02
CA TRP A 384 -25.13 12.27 -10.93
C TRP A 384 -23.87 12.08 -10.08
N PRO A 385 -23.52 13.04 -9.20
CA PRO A 385 -22.31 12.97 -8.36
C PRO A 385 -22.26 11.72 -7.47
N GLY A 386 -23.42 11.12 -7.15
CA GLY A 386 -23.53 9.86 -6.42
C GLY A 386 -22.79 8.66 -7.05
N ILE A 387 -22.39 8.76 -8.32
CA ILE A 387 -21.50 7.77 -8.97
C ILE A 387 -20.17 7.68 -8.22
N LEU A 388 -19.64 8.79 -7.70
CA LEU A 388 -18.41 8.80 -6.90
C LEU A 388 -18.61 8.07 -5.58
N THR A 389 -19.76 8.28 -4.91
CA THR A 389 -20.14 7.55 -3.69
C THR A 389 -20.28 6.04 -3.95
N ALA A 390 -20.92 5.67 -5.06
CA ALA A 390 -21.04 4.26 -5.47
C ALA A 390 -19.68 3.64 -5.77
N GLY A 391 -18.79 4.36 -6.47
CA GLY A 391 -17.40 3.94 -6.71
C GLY A 391 -16.63 3.67 -5.44
N ALA A 392 -16.77 4.53 -4.43
CA ALA A 392 -16.17 4.34 -3.11
C ALA A 392 -16.73 3.11 -2.37
N ARG A 393 -18.02 2.80 -2.52
CA ARG A 393 -18.60 1.55 -1.99
C ARG A 393 -18.07 0.31 -2.70
N TRP A 394 -17.90 0.37 -4.02
CA TRP A 394 -17.39 -0.76 -4.81
C TRP A 394 -15.92 -1.06 -4.58
N SER A 395 -15.14 -0.07 -4.11
CA SER A 395 -13.76 -0.27 -3.66
C SER A 395 -13.64 -0.84 -2.24
N ASP A 396 -14.77 -1.22 -1.61
CA ASP A 396 -14.84 -1.81 -0.26
C ASP A 396 -14.27 -0.94 0.88
N LYS A 397 -14.29 0.39 0.73
CA LYS A 397 -13.82 1.33 1.78
C LYS A 397 -14.54 1.17 3.12
N THR A 398 -15.73 0.59 3.11
CA THR A 398 -16.60 0.41 4.28
C THR A 398 -16.67 -1.03 4.77
N ARG A 399 -15.98 -2.00 4.13
CA ARG A 399 -16.07 -3.42 4.47
C ARG A 399 -14.69 -4.03 4.66
N CYS A 400 -14.52 -4.73 5.79
CA CYS A 400 -13.36 -5.56 6.05
C CYS A 400 -13.53 -6.95 5.42
N ALA A 401 -12.41 -7.64 5.12
CA ALA A 401 -12.44 -9.03 4.73
C ALA A 401 -13.02 -9.89 5.88
N PRO A 402 -13.98 -10.78 5.63
CA PRO A 402 -14.62 -11.58 6.71
C PRO A 402 -13.63 -12.41 7.54
N GLU A 403 -12.57 -12.91 6.91
CA GLU A 403 -11.51 -13.63 7.61
C GLU A 403 -10.76 -12.71 8.59
N ALA A 404 -10.47 -11.48 8.17
CA ALA A 404 -9.86 -10.47 9.02
C ALA A 404 -10.80 -10.08 10.18
N ALA A 405 -12.09 -9.89 9.91
CA ALA A 405 -13.06 -9.58 10.93
C ALA A 405 -13.20 -10.71 11.99
N ARG A 406 -13.15 -11.99 11.57
CA ARG A 406 -13.16 -13.14 12.50
C ARG A 406 -11.91 -13.16 13.37
N LEU A 407 -10.74 -12.86 12.81
CA LEU A 407 -9.50 -12.84 13.59
C LEU A 407 -9.51 -11.67 14.59
N VAL A 408 -10.03 -10.50 14.21
CA VAL A 408 -10.22 -9.37 15.14
C VAL A 408 -11.09 -9.80 16.32
N ALA A 409 -12.23 -10.46 16.05
CA ALA A 409 -13.12 -10.95 17.10
C ALA A 409 -12.46 -12.02 18.02
N ALA A 410 -11.44 -12.72 17.56
CA ALA A 410 -10.71 -13.69 18.38
C ALA A 410 -9.65 -13.03 19.29
N PHE A 411 -9.28 -11.77 19.03
CA PHE A 411 -8.35 -10.99 19.86
C PHE A 411 -9.07 -10.00 20.80
N ALA A 412 -10.37 -9.74 20.59
CA ALA A 412 -11.21 -8.90 21.44
C ALA A 412 -11.77 -9.70 22.64
#